data_2d0e6b01aac74da8f88809feca95f227
#
_entry.id   2d0e6b01aac74da8f88809feca95f227
#
_cell.length_a   1.000
_cell.length_b   1.000
_cell.length_c   1.000
_cell.angle_alpha   90.00
_cell.angle_beta   90.00
_cell.angle_gamma   90.00
#
_symmetry.space_group_name_H-M   'P 1'
#
loop_
_entity.id
_entity.type
_entity.pdbx_description
1 polymer ?
#
loop_
_entity_poly.entity_id
_entity_poly.type
_entity_poly.pdbx_seq_one_letter_code
_entity_poly.pdbx_strand_id
1 'polypeptide(L)'
;RKKVLIAFGLACRCKLMLLDEPTNGLDIPSKSQFRKVMLRAMTEESCIIISTHQVRDLHNLIDSVLILDQTNVLLNATSAEICDKIYFGLTDKMPANEKLLYSEDSLGGLQIVKENTEHRESNLDIELLFNAVFSNKTRFKELFPAKTE
;
A
#
# COMPACT_ATOMS: atom_id res chain seq x y z
N ARG A 1 -4.84 -16.25 -20.54
CA ARG A 1 -6.25 -16.11 -20.09
C ARG A 1 -6.46 -14.89 -19.20
N LYS A 2 -5.71 -14.73 -18.10
CA LYS A 2 -5.83 -13.58 -17.16
C LYS A 2 -5.63 -12.20 -17.84
N LYS A 3 -4.61 -12.05 -18.68
CA LYS A 3 -4.32 -10.80 -19.42
C LYS A 3 -5.51 -10.35 -20.30
N VAL A 4 -6.21 -11.28 -20.93
CA VAL A 4 -7.37 -11.00 -21.79
C VAL A 4 -8.54 -10.49 -20.96
N LEU A 5 -8.81 -11.10 -19.80
CA LEU A 5 -9.87 -10.65 -18.89
C LEU A 5 -9.62 -9.24 -18.36
N ILE A 6 -8.37 -8.96 -17.96
CA ILE A 6 -7.99 -7.61 -17.50
C ILE A 6 -8.16 -6.60 -18.62
N ALA A 7 -7.66 -6.91 -19.83
CA ALA A 7 -7.80 -6.03 -21.00
C ALA A 7 -9.28 -5.78 -21.37
N PHE A 8 -10.11 -6.80 -21.29
CA PHE A 8 -11.54 -6.69 -21.50
C PHE A 8 -12.21 -5.80 -20.45
N GLY A 9 -11.92 -6.03 -19.14
CA GLY A 9 -12.44 -5.20 -18.05
C GLY A 9 -12.07 -3.72 -18.23
N LEU A 10 -10.82 -3.42 -18.60
CA LEU A 10 -10.37 -2.06 -18.84
C LEU A 10 -11.04 -1.44 -20.09
N ALA A 11 -11.27 -2.24 -21.15
CA ALA A 11 -11.96 -1.79 -22.36
C ALA A 11 -13.43 -1.43 -22.10
N CYS A 12 -14.07 -2.05 -21.11
CA CYS A 12 -15.45 -1.76 -20.70
C CYS A 12 -15.61 -0.38 -20.06
N ARG A 13 -14.53 0.30 -19.65
CA ARG A 13 -14.54 1.63 -18.99
C ARG A 13 -15.55 1.73 -17.84
N CYS A 14 -15.61 0.69 -17.02
CA CYS A 14 -16.48 0.69 -15.85
C CYS A 14 -16.03 1.74 -14.84
N LYS A 15 -16.98 2.42 -14.19
CA LYS A 15 -16.69 3.37 -13.09
C LYS A 15 -16.07 2.67 -11.88
N LEU A 16 -16.41 1.41 -11.63
CA LEU A 16 -15.84 0.59 -10.57
C LEU A 16 -15.33 -0.72 -11.15
N MET A 17 -14.08 -1.05 -10.87
CA MET A 17 -13.46 -2.32 -11.23
C MET A 17 -12.86 -2.99 -9.99
N LEU A 18 -13.17 -4.26 -9.79
CA LEU A 18 -12.62 -5.07 -8.72
C LEU A 18 -11.69 -6.11 -9.33
N LEU A 19 -10.44 -6.13 -8.87
CA LEU A 19 -9.41 -7.06 -9.34
C LEU A 19 -8.88 -7.87 -8.15
N ASP A 20 -9.05 -9.18 -8.21
CA ASP A 20 -8.53 -10.10 -7.21
C ASP A 20 -7.25 -10.76 -7.71
N GLU A 21 -6.15 -10.54 -6.99
CA GLU A 21 -4.81 -11.06 -7.31
C GLU A 21 -4.43 -10.92 -8.80
N PRO A 22 -4.53 -9.72 -9.40
CA PRO A 22 -4.38 -9.56 -10.85
C PRO A 22 -2.97 -9.89 -11.36
N THR A 23 -1.94 -9.72 -10.53
CA THR A 23 -0.54 -9.96 -10.89
C THR A 23 -0.06 -11.37 -10.58
N ASN A 24 -0.86 -12.16 -9.86
CA ASN A 24 -0.49 -13.53 -9.50
C ASN A 24 -0.30 -14.40 -10.74
N GLY A 25 0.86 -15.09 -10.83
CA GLY A 25 1.22 -15.94 -11.95
C GLY A 25 1.69 -15.20 -13.22
N LEU A 26 1.88 -13.88 -13.14
CA LEU A 26 2.51 -13.11 -14.21
C LEU A 26 4.04 -13.11 -14.05
N ASP A 27 4.74 -13.21 -15.18
CA ASP A 27 6.17 -12.98 -15.26
C ASP A 27 6.52 -11.47 -15.11
N ILE A 28 7.79 -11.15 -14.83
CA ILE A 28 8.24 -9.78 -14.59
C ILE A 28 7.88 -8.82 -15.73
N PRO A 29 8.10 -9.16 -17.03
CA PRO A 29 7.68 -8.30 -18.13
C PRO A 29 6.18 -8.06 -18.17
N SER A 30 5.37 -9.07 -17.88
CA SER A 30 3.92 -8.97 -17.85
C SER A 30 3.40 -8.12 -16.69
N LYS A 31 4.04 -8.19 -15.51
CA LYS A 31 3.75 -7.29 -14.39
C LYS A 31 4.05 -5.83 -14.75
N SER A 32 5.17 -5.57 -15.43
CA SER A 32 5.51 -4.22 -15.90
C SER A 32 4.48 -3.71 -16.92
N GLN A 33 4.08 -4.57 -17.87
CA GLN A 33 3.06 -4.21 -18.84
C GLN A 33 1.69 -3.96 -18.19
N PHE A 34 1.31 -4.79 -17.20
CA PHE A 34 0.09 -4.60 -16.42
C PHE A 34 0.06 -3.20 -15.79
N ARG A 35 1.12 -2.80 -15.08
CA ARG A 35 1.20 -1.46 -14.48
C ARG A 35 1.03 -0.34 -15.51
N LYS A 36 1.70 -0.43 -16.66
CA LYS A 36 1.58 0.58 -17.73
C LYS A 36 0.16 0.68 -18.29
N VAL A 37 -0.50 -0.45 -18.47
CA VAL A 37 -1.88 -0.49 -18.98
C VAL A 37 -2.85 0.06 -17.96
N MET A 38 -2.68 -0.28 -16.68
CA MET A 38 -3.49 0.25 -15.58
C MET A 38 -3.39 1.78 -15.51
N LEU A 39 -2.18 2.33 -15.47
CA LEU A 39 -1.97 3.80 -15.45
C LEU A 39 -2.62 4.53 -16.62
N ARG A 40 -2.65 3.92 -17.81
CA ARG A 40 -3.30 4.52 -18.99
C ARG A 40 -4.82 4.40 -18.98
N ALA A 41 -5.34 3.41 -18.28
CA ALA A 41 -6.77 3.15 -18.22
C ALA A 41 -7.48 3.90 -17.10
N MET A 42 -6.73 4.34 -16.07
CA MET A 42 -7.26 5.13 -14.97
C MET A 42 -7.72 6.51 -15.45
N THR A 43 -8.91 6.90 -15.02
CA THR A 43 -9.48 8.23 -15.24
C THR A 43 -9.97 8.77 -13.90
N GLU A 44 -10.18 10.09 -13.80
CA GLU A 44 -10.69 10.71 -12.57
C GLU A 44 -12.07 10.17 -12.14
N GLU A 45 -12.82 9.60 -13.08
CA GLU A 45 -14.14 9.03 -12.81
C GLU A 45 -14.12 7.54 -12.49
N SER A 46 -12.96 6.88 -12.54
CA SER A 46 -12.82 5.44 -12.34
C SER A 46 -12.25 5.10 -10.98
N CYS A 47 -12.83 4.11 -10.31
CA CYS A 47 -12.32 3.51 -9.09
C CYS A 47 -11.88 2.08 -9.38
N ILE A 48 -10.62 1.74 -9.08
CA ILE A 48 -10.09 0.39 -9.25
C ILE A 48 -9.65 -0.12 -7.88
N ILE A 49 -10.29 -1.18 -7.41
CA ILE A 49 -9.94 -1.84 -6.16
C ILE A 49 -9.18 -3.12 -6.49
N ILE A 50 -7.99 -3.25 -5.93
CA ILE A 50 -7.11 -4.40 -6.14
C ILE A 50 -6.90 -5.10 -4.80
N SER A 51 -7.33 -6.36 -4.68
CA SER A 51 -6.91 -7.23 -3.58
C SER A 51 -5.65 -7.99 -3.98
N THR A 52 -4.63 -7.95 -3.13
CA THR A 52 -3.39 -8.69 -3.38
C THR A 52 -2.55 -8.84 -2.12
N HIS A 53 -1.77 -9.91 -2.06
CA HIS A 53 -0.68 -10.10 -1.11
C HIS A 53 0.70 -9.77 -1.74
N GLN A 54 0.76 -9.48 -3.07
CA GLN A 54 1.98 -9.12 -3.80
C GLN A 54 2.06 -7.59 -3.98
N VAL A 55 2.11 -6.87 -2.88
CA VAL A 55 2.02 -5.40 -2.85
C VAL A 55 3.17 -4.70 -3.58
N ARG A 56 4.35 -5.32 -3.64
CA ARG A 56 5.51 -4.76 -4.39
C ARG A 56 5.23 -4.53 -5.86
N ASP A 57 4.35 -5.33 -6.44
CA ASP A 57 4.00 -5.21 -7.87
C ASP A 57 3.19 -3.94 -8.18
N LEU A 58 2.60 -3.32 -7.16
CA LEU A 58 1.64 -2.22 -7.30
C LEU A 58 2.16 -0.87 -6.77
N HIS A 59 3.39 -0.82 -6.28
CA HIS A 59 3.98 0.29 -5.54
C HIS A 59 3.71 1.69 -6.12
N ASN A 60 3.68 1.85 -7.44
CA ASN A 60 3.48 3.15 -8.09
C ASN A 60 2.06 3.35 -8.67
N LEU A 61 1.12 2.49 -8.32
CA LEU A 61 -0.26 2.53 -8.83
C LEU A 61 -1.27 2.93 -7.76
N ILE A 62 -0.87 2.90 -6.49
CA ILE A 62 -1.78 2.97 -5.35
C ILE A 62 -1.81 4.38 -4.80
N ASP A 63 -3.00 4.95 -4.77
CA ASP A 63 -3.29 6.23 -4.12
C ASP A 63 -3.93 6.07 -2.74
N SER A 64 -4.52 4.90 -2.47
CA SER A 64 -5.18 4.61 -1.19
C SER A 64 -4.94 3.15 -0.77
N VAL A 65 -4.79 2.94 0.54
CA VAL A 65 -4.54 1.62 1.13
C VAL A 65 -5.65 1.29 2.12
N LEU A 66 -6.24 0.10 1.96
CA LEU A 66 -7.20 -0.50 2.88
C LEU A 66 -6.61 -1.80 3.42
N ILE A 67 -6.36 -1.86 4.73
CA ILE A 67 -5.90 -3.09 5.40
C ILE A 67 -7.04 -3.68 6.22
N LEU A 68 -7.33 -4.94 5.93
CA LEU A 68 -8.39 -5.70 6.57
C LEU A 68 -7.81 -6.83 7.43
N ASP A 69 -8.41 -7.08 8.58
CA ASP A 69 -8.18 -8.24 9.41
C ASP A 69 -9.52 -8.88 9.75
N GLN A 70 -9.83 -9.99 9.14
CA GLN A 70 -11.13 -10.66 9.21
C GLN A 70 -12.28 -9.70 8.85
N THR A 71 -13.04 -9.24 9.85
CA THR A 71 -14.17 -8.32 9.68
C THR A 71 -13.84 -6.88 10.06
N ASN A 72 -12.60 -6.59 10.44
CA ASN A 72 -12.19 -5.28 10.92
C ASN A 72 -11.35 -4.55 9.88
N VAL A 73 -11.65 -3.27 9.70
CA VAL A 73 -10.77 -2.33 9.00
C VAL A 73 -9.69 -1.88 9.98
N LEU A 74 -8.43 -2.21 9.68
CA LEU A 74 -7.28 -1.79 10.48
C LEU A 74 -6.72 -0.44 10.02
N LEU A 75 -6.76 -0.18 8.72
CA LEU A 75 -6.32 1.06 8.10
C LEU A 75 -7.18 1.35 6.87
N ASN A 76 -7.57 2.62 6.70
CA ASN A 76 -8.17 3.15 5.49
C ASN A 76 -7.67 4.58 5.30
N ALA A 77 -6.66 4.76 4.46
CA ALA A 77 -6.02 6.06 4.27
C ALA A 77 -5.40 6.19 2.88
N THR A 78 -5.26 7.41 2.40
CA THR A 78 -4.51 7.70 1.18
C THR A 78 -3.00 7.57 1.42
N SER A 79 -2.25 7.33 0.35
CA SER A 79 -0.79 7.28 0.41
C SER A 79 -0.20 8.58 0.98
N ALA A 80 -0.79 9.72 0.65
CA ALA A 80 -0.40 11.02 1.17
C ALA A 80 -0.64 11.13 2.69
N GLU A 81 -1.84 10.75 3.18
CA GLU A 81 -2.16 10.74 4.61
C GLU A 81 -1.23 9.79 5.39
N ILE A 82 -0.86 8.65 4.78
CA ILE A 82 0.06 7.70 5.40
C ILE A 82 1.45 8.31 5.52
N CYS A 83 2.02 8.86 4.44
CA CYS A 83 3.37 9.45 4.46
C CYS A 83 3.45 10.72 5.32
N ASP A 84 2.36 11.47 5.47
CA ASP A 84 2.30 12.61 6.40
C ASP A 84 2.45 12.17 7.86
N LYS A 85 1.80 11.06 8.23
CA LYS A 85 1.79 10.57 9.62
C LYS A 85 2.85 9.52 9.94
N ILE A 86 3.32 8.79 8.93
CA ILE A 86 4.23 7.66 9.07
C ILE A 86 5.48 7.90 8.24
N TYR A 87 6.63 7.72 8.86
CA TYR A 87 7.92 7.76 8.21
C TYR A 87 8.46 6.33 8.00
N PHE A 88 8.87 6.04 6.77
CA PHE A 88 9.56 4.82 6.38
C PHE A 88 11.02 5.14 6.09
N GLY A 89 11.95 4.41 6.65
CA GLY A 89 13.37 4.71 6.46
C GLY A 89 14.30 3.54 6.77
N LEU A 90 15.57 3.75 6.46
CA LEU A 90 16.65 2.83 6.75
C LEU A 90 17.63 3.49 7.73
N THR A 91 18.12 2.75 8.71
CA THR A 91 19.09 3.23 9.70
C THR A 91 20.06 2.14 10.09
N ASP A 92 21.28 2.50 10.50
CA ASP A 92 22.28 1.55 10.98
C ASP A 92 22.10 1.20 12.46
N LYS A 93 21.30 1.98 13.20
CA LYS A 93 21.12 1.81 14.65
C LYS A 93 19.65 1.86 15.02
N MET A 94 19.27 1.03 15.99
CA MET A 94 17.94 1.12 16.58
C MET A 94 17.72 2.54 17.10
N PRO A 95 16.65 3.24 16.63
CA PRO A 95 16.32 4.56 17.15
C PRO A 95 16.12 4.45 18.67
N ALA A 96 16.82 5.28 19.42
CA ALA A 96 16.58 5.43 20.84
C ALA A 96 15.23 6.11 20.98
N ASN A 97 14.17 5.28 21.12
CA ASN A 97 12.92 5.76 21.58
C ASN A 97 11.80 6.15 20.61
N GLU A 98 10.61 6.14 21.14
CA GLU A 98 9.49 7.05 21.00
C GLU A 98 8.90 7.05 19.59
N LYS A 99 7.81 6.39 19.43
CA LYS A 99 7.03 6.38 18.21
C LYS A 99 7.54 5.44 17.12
N LEU A 100 8.50 4.53 17.47
CA LEU A 100 8.81 3.38 16.62
C LEU A 100 7.59 2.46 16.60
N LEU A 101 7.07 2.21 15.41
CA LEU A 101 5.91 1.35 15.19
C LEU A 101 6.32 -0.06 14.77
N TYR A 102 7.40 -0.16 13.99
CA TYR A 102 7.91 -1.43 13.50
C TYR A 102 9.37 -1.31 13.06
N SER A 103 10.11 -2.40 13.14
CA SER A 103 11.45 -2.50 12.55
C SER A 103 11.75 -3.92 12.12
N GLU A 104 12.53 -4.08 11.07
CA GLU A 104 13.04 -5.37 10.60
C GLU A 104 14.44 -5.23 10.03
N ASP A 105 15.24 -6.27 10.17
CA ASP A 105 16.60 -6.32 9.62
C ASP A 105 16.56 -6.45 8.10
N SER A 106 17.44 -5.73 7.42
CA SER A 106 17.65 -5.84 5.98
C SER A 106 19.14 -5.83 5.61
N LEU A 107 19.46 -6.19 4.38
CA LEU A 107 20.85 -6.21 3.91
C LEU A 107 21.56 -4.84 3.98
N GLY A 108 20.82 -3.75 3.99
CA GLY A 108 21.33 -2.37 4.05
C GLY A 108 21.26 -1.73 5.43
N GLY A 109 20.87 -2.48 6.49
CA GLY A 109 20.66 -1.96 7.83
C GLY A 109 19.27 -2.31 8.37
N LEU A 110 18.79 -1.54 9.32
CA LEU A 110 17.49 -1.71 9.96
C LEU A 110 16.44 -0.87 9.23
N GLN A 111 15.44 -1.49 8.63
CA GLN A 111 14.26 -0.81 8.12
C GLN A 111 13.36 -0.43 9.29
N ILE A 112 12.88 0.80 9.32
CA ILE A 112 12.06 1.32 10.40
C ILE A 112 10.79 1.96 9.89
N VAL A 113 9.72 1.80 10.67
CA VAL A 113 8.45 2.51 10.54
C VAL A 113 8.21 3.26 11.84
N LYS A 114 8.11 4.58 11.78
CA LYS A 114 7.86 5.42 12.95
C LYS A 114 6.84 6.51 12.66
N GLU A 115 6.29 7.14 13.69
CA GLU A 115 5.46 8.32 13.50
C GLU A 115 6.28 9.47 12.90
N ASN A 116 5.71 10.14 11.89
CA ASN A 116 6.35 11.24 11.17
C ASN A 116 6.10 12.60 11.84
N THR A 117 6.62 12.79 13.04
CA THR A 117 6.42 14.04 13.79
C THR A 117 7.28 15.19 13.29
N GLU A 118 8.23 14.93 12.44
CA GLU A 118 9.14 15.91 11.86
C GLU A 118 8.75 16.28 10.43
N HIS A 119 7.63 15.74 9.93
CA HIS A 119 7.13 15.92 8.55
C HIS A 119 8.23 15.69 7.49
N ARG A 120 9.05 14.66 7.68
CA ARG A 120 10.07 14.26 6.72
C ARG A 120 9.41 13.62 5.50
N GLU A 121 9.94 13.92 4.33
CA GLU A 121 9.56 13.18 3.13
C GLU A 121 9.95 11.70 3.27
N SER A 122 9.02 10.82 2.97
CA SER A 122 9.26 9.38 2.90
C SER A 122 8.42 8.76 1.79
N ASN A 123 8.91 7.67 1.25
CA ASN A 123 8.15 6.90 0.28
C ASN A 123 7.38 5.80 1.00
N LEU A 124 6.12 5.63 0.64
CA LEU A 124 5.28 4.56 1.16
C LEU A 124 5.89 3.19 0.83
N ASP A 125 6.18 2.39 1.85
CA ASP A 125 6.46 0.97 1.72
C ASP A 125 5.27 0.19 2.27
N ILE A 126 4.49 -0.43 1.37
CA ILE A 126 3.24 -1.09 1.74
C ILE A 126 3.49 -2.38 2.52
N GLU A 127 4.60 -3.07 2.28
CA GLU A 127 4.96 -4.29 3.01
C GLU A 127 5.34 -3.96 4.47
N LEU A 128 6.20 -2.95 4.65
CA LEU A 128 6.53 -2.43 5.98
C LEU A 128 5.30 -1.86 6.69
N LEU A 129 4.45 -1.13 5.97
CA LEU A 129 3.18 -0.62 6.51
C LEU A 129 2.30 -1.76 7.02
N PHE A 130 2.12 -2.81 6.22
CA PHE A 130 1.31 -3.98 6.60
C PHE A 130 1.83 -4.61 7.89
N ASN A 131 3.14 -4.89 7.96
CA ASN A 131 3.78 -5.46 9.14
C ASN A 131 3.63 -4.55 10.37
N ALA A 132 3.81 -3.24 10.21
CA ALA A 132 3.65 -2.26 11.28
C ALA A 132 2.20 -2.21 11.81
N VAL A 133 1.22 -2.21 10.91
CA VAL A 133 -0.22 -2.19 11.28
C VAL A 133 -0.59 -3.45 12.08
N PHE A 134 -0.15 -4.63 11.64
CA PHE A 134 -0.43 -5.87 12.36
C PHE A 134 0.28 -5.96 13.71
N SER A 135 1.48 -5.40 13.82
CA SER A 135 2.25 -5.36 15.08
C SER A 135 1.69 -4.36 16.10
N ASN A 136 1.04 -3.27 15.63
CA ASN A 136 0.59 -2.16 16.47
C ASN A 136 -0.84 -1.70 16.16
N LYS A 137 -1.79 -2.64 16.08
CA LYS A 137 -3.20 -2.39 15.69
C LYS A 137 -3.86 -1.23 16.44
N THR A 138 -3.64 -1.15 17.74
CA THR A 138 -4.23 -0.09 18.60
C THR A 138 -3.71 1.28 18.21
N ARG A 139 -2.40 1.41 18.04
CA ARG A 139 -1.77 2.70 17.68
C ARG A 139 -2.18 3.18 16.31
N PHE A 140 -2.28 2.27 15.34
CA PHE A 140 -2.76 2.62 14.01
C PHE A 140 -4.21 3.08 13.99
N LYS A 141 -5.08 2.50 14.81
CA LYS A 141 -6.48 2.99 14.98
C LYS A 141 -6.54 4.40 15.58
N GLU A 142 -5.61 4.76 16.47
CA GLU A 142 -5.53 6.13 17.01
C GLU A 142 -5.02 7.12 15.97
N LEU A 143 -4.00 6.74 15.18
CA LEU A 143 -3.42 7.58 14.13
C LEU A 143 -4.36 7.77 12.93
N PHE A 144 -5.13 6.73 12.61
CA PHE A 144 -6.07 6.69 11.48
C PHE A 144 -7.48 6.30 11.97
N PRO A 145 -8.17 7.17 12.70
CA PRO A 145 -9.53 6.89 13.15
C PRO A 145 -10.44 6.65 11.94
N ALA A 146 -11.42 5.76 12.12
CA ALA A 146 -12.42 5.50 11.09
C ALA A 146 -13.07 6.84 10.68
N LYS A 147 -13.09 7.12 9.37
CA LYS A 147 -13.83 8.28 8.85
C LYS A 147 -15.31 8.01 9.10
N THR A 148 -15.89 8.68 10.08
CA THR A 148 -17.35 8.70 10.28
C THR A 148 -17.92 9.57 9.17
N GLU A 149 -18.80 8.99 8.34
CA GLU A 149 -19.60 9.73 7.39
C GLU A 149 -20.61 10.64 8.12
#